data_6520e2c1f7703079a19fdf02f3d42f6d
#
_entry.id   6520e2c1f7703079a19fdf02f3d42f6d
#
_cell.length_a   1.000
_cell.length_b   1.000
_cell.length_c   1.000
_cell.angle_alpha   90.00
_cell.angle_beta   90.00
_cell.angle_gamma   90.00
#
_symmetry.space_group_name_H-M   'P 1'
#
loop_
_entity.id
_entity.type
_entity.pdbx_description
1 polymer ?
#
loop_
_entity_poly.entity_id
_entity_poly.type
_entity_poly.pdbx_seq_one_letter_code
_entity_poly.pdbx_strand_id
1 'polypeptide(L)'
;MKSPTNQLMRFPSSIKRDPAIDAWMREHSGALGTIAKRWFEVMRGCGDDVRELLHDGHPTACVGDAAFAYVNAFTAHVNVGFFRGAEIADPKGLLEGTGKFMRHVKLRPERDVDATALMKLIETAYADMKGRR
;
A
#
# COMPACT_ATOMS: atom_id res chain seq x y z
N MET A 1 -16.51 -3.06 -24.36
CA MET A 1 -16.06 -1.74 -23.93
C MET A 1 -15.71 -1.78 -22.46
N LYS A 2 -14.56 -1.26 -22.10
CA LYS A 2 -14.15 -1.23 -20.69
C LYS A 2 -14.91 -0.18 -19.92
N SER A 3 -15.46 -0.56 -18.77
CA SER A 3 -16.06 0.37 -17.83
C SER A 3 -14.96 1.27 -17.23
N PRO A 4 -15.24 2.55 -16.89
CA PRO A 4 -14.31 3.39 -16.14
C PRO A 4 -13.86 2.74 -14.82
N THR A 5 -14.68 1.84 -14.23
CA THR A 5 -14.34 1.11 -13.00
C THR A 5 -13.18 0.12 -13.18
N ASN A 6 -12.82 -0.20 -14.44
CA ASN A 6 -11.71 -1.10 -14.74
C ASN A 6 -10.38 -0.36 -14.92
N GLN A 7 -10.41 0.98 -14.90
CA GLN A 7 -9.19 1.75 -15.03
C GLN A 7 -8.33 1.62 -13.77
N LEU A 8 -7.05 1.40 -13.98
CA LEU A 8 -6.06 1.26 -12.91
C LEU A 8 -5.30 2.57 -12.73
N MET A 9 -4.88 2.84 -11.50
CA MET A 9 -3.94 3.93 -11.24
C MET A 9 -2.57 3.50 -11.73
N ARG A 10 -2.06 4.16 -12.76
CA ARG A 10 -0.80 3.80 -13.40
C ARG A 10 0.23 4.90 -13.21
N PHE A 11 1.45 4.49 -12.88
CA PHE A 11 2.58 5.39 -12.67
C PHE A 11 3.77 4.90 -13.49
N PRO A 12 3.86 5.31 -14.77
CA PRO A 12 4.97 4.90 -15.63
C PRO A 12 6.35 5.29 -15.09
N SER A 13 6.40 6.32 -14.22
CA SER A 13 7.64 6.75 -13.57
C SER A 13 8.09 5.85 -12.42
N SER A 14 7.30 4.84 -12.05
CA SER A 14 7.71 3.91 -10.98
C SER A 14 8.95 3.13 -11.38
N ILE A 15 9.82 2.87 -10.41
CA ILE A 15 11.09 2.18 -10.62
C ILE A 15 11.28 1.09 -9.58
N LYS A 16 12.24 0.21 -9.80
CA LYS A 16 12.47 -0.94 -8.93
C LYS A 16 12.74 -0.51 -7.48
N ARG A 17 13.56 0.51 -7.29
CA ARG A 17 13.89 1.05 -5.97
C ARG A 17 14.08 2.55 -6.09
N ASP A 18 13.22 3.32 -5.41
CA ASP A 18 13.24 4.77 -5.49
C ASP A 18 13.97 5.37 -4.28
N PRO A 19 15.10 6.07 -4.50
CA PRO A 19 15.83 6.73 -3.41
C PRO A 19 14.98 7.74 -2.64
N ALA A 20 13.97 8.33 -3.26
CA ALA A 20 13.07 9.27 -2.59
C ALA A 20 12.28 8.59 -1.47
N ILE A 21 11.99 7.30 -1.62
CA ILE A 21 11.31 6.53 -0.55
C ILE A 21 12.25 6.30 0.62
N ASP A 22 13.50 5.97 0.36
CA ASP A 22 14.49 5.81 1.43
C ASP A 22 14.70 7.13 2.18
N ALA A 23 14.68 8.27 1.47
CA ALA A 23 14.72 9.60 2.09
C ALA A 23 13.49 9.86 2.94
N TRP A 24 12.29 9.50 2.44
CA TRP A 24 11.04 9.62 3.18
C TRP A 24 11.11 8.83 4.49
N MET A 25 11.64 7.61 4.45
CA MET A 25 11.79 6.77 5.64
C MET A 25 12.72 7.40 6.68
N ARG A 26 13.82 8.03 6.22
CA ARG A 26 14.75 8.74 7.11
C ARG A 26 14.10 9.96 7.76
N GLU A 27 13.25 10.67 7.02
CA GLU A 27 12.55 11.85 7.51
C GLU A 27 11.44 11.51 8.51
N HIS A 28 10.89 10.31 8.42
CA HIS A 28 9.83 9.82 9.30
C HIS A 28 10.42 8.84 10.31
N SER A 29 11.33 9.33 11.15
CA SER A 29 11.93 8.55 12.23
C SER A 29 10.92 8.39 13.39
N GLY A 30 11.18 7.46 14.29
CA GLY A 30 10.31 7.20 15.43
C GLY A 30 9.30 6.08 15.17
N ALA A 31 8.32 5.96 16.06
CA ALA A 31 7.38 4.83 16.05
C ALA A 31 6.56 4.74 14.77
N LEU A 32 6.04 5.88 14.28
CA LEU A 32 5.23 5.88 13.06
C LEU A 32 6.05 5.51 11.83
N GLY A 33 7.26 6.05 11.73
CA GLY A 33 8.16 5.71 10.62
C GLY A 33 8.55 4.24 10.63
N THR A 34 8.77 3.67 11.81
CA THR A 34 9.08 2.25 11.96
C THR A 34 7.94 1.38 11.45
N ILE A 35 6.70 1.74 11.79
CA ILE A 35 5.51 1.03 11.31
C ILE A 35 5.41 1.14 9.78
N ALA A 36 5.55 2.35 9.25
CA ALA A 36 5.45 2.57 7.79
C ALA A 36 6.51 1.75 7.04
N LYS A 37 7.74 1.74 7.53
CA LYS A 37 8.84 1.00 6.92
C LYS A 37 8.57 -0.50 6.93
N ARG A 38 8.12 -1.03 8.06
CA ARG A 38 7.81 -2.47 8.18
C ARG A 38 6.84 -2.91 7.10
N TRP A 39 5.74 -2.20 6.95
CA TRP A 39 4.68 -2.62 6.04
C TRP A 39 5.01 -2.32 4.58
N PHE A 40 5.77 -1.26 4.32
CA PHE A 40 6.26 -1.03 2.96
C PHE A 40 7.24 -2.11 2.51
N GLU A 41 8.08 -2.62 3.42
CA GLU A 41 8.96 -3.75 3.11
C GLU A 41 8.18 -5.01 2.75
N VAL A 42 7.04 -5.25 3.38
CA VAL A 42 6.14 -6.35 3.00
C VAL A 42 5.64 -6.16 1.56
N MET A 43 5.26 -4.94 1.20
CA MET A 43 4.83 -4.62 -0.17
C MET A 43 5.95 -4.87 -1.17
N ARG A 44 7.17 -4.42 -0.87
CA ARG A 44 8.35 -4.63 -1.71
C ARG A 44 8.63 -6.11 -1.94
N GLY A 45 8.38 -6.93 -0.92
CA GLY A 45 8.66 -8.36 -0.95
C GLY A 45 7.64 -9.22 -1.67
N CYS A 46 6.55 -8.64 -2.18
CA CYS A 46 5.49 -9.41 -2.82
C CYS A 46 5.93 -10.10 -4.11
N GLY A 47 6.84 -9.51 -4.86
CA GLY A 47 7.34 -10.09 -6.10
C GLY A 47 8.43 -9.26 -6.75
N ASP A 48 9.12 -9.85 -7.72
CA ASP A 48 10.22 -9.18 -8.44
C ASP A 48 9.72 -8.06 -9.37
N ASP A 49 8.44 -8.05 -9.67
CA ASP A 49 7.79 -7.06 -10.53
C ASP A 49 7.23 -5.87 -9.75
N VAL A 50 7.47 -5.81 -8.44
CA VAL A 50 7.08 -4.65 -7.63
C VAL A 50 8.00 -3.47 -7.94
N ARG A 51 7.38 -2.34 -8.29
CA ARG A 51 8.05 -1.07 -8.53
C ARG A 51 7.47 -0.03 -7.57
N GLU A 52 8.12 1.10 -7.45
CA GLU A 52 7.73 2.07 -6.44
C GLU A 52 7.97 3.51 -6.86
N LEU A 53 7.30 4.44 -6.18
CA LEU A 53 7.52 5.88 -6.30
C LEU A 53 6.91 6.58 -5.10
N LEU A 54 7.26 7.88 -4.92
CA LEU A 54 6.48 8.75 -4.05
C LEU A 54 5.31 9.32 -4.85
N HIS A 55 4.10 9.10 -4.38
CA HIS A 55 2.89 9.68 -4.95
C HIS A 55 2.18 10.49 -3.88
N ASP A 56 1.89 11.75 -4.16
CA ASP A 56 1.31 12.68 -3.20
C ASP A 56 2.07 12.69 -1.86
N GLY A 57 3.39 12.58 -1.95
CA GLY A 57 4.27 12.65 -0.79
C GLY A 57 4.34 11.39 0.05
N HIS A 58 3.84 10.25 -0.41
CA HIS A 58 3.94 9.01 0.35
C HIS A 58 4.36 7.80 -0.49
N PRO A 59 5.04 6.83 0.14
CA PRO A 59 5.52 5.64 -0.55
C PRO A 59 4.39 4.80 -1.15
N THR A 60 4.50 4.51 -2.43
CA THR A 60 3.49 3.78 -3.20
C THR A 60 4.14 2.61 -3.92
N ALA A 61 3.52 1.43 -3.83
CA ALA A 61 3.98 0.20 -4.45
C ALA A 61 3.08 -0.18 -5.63
N CYS A 62 3.71 -0.60 -6.73
CA CYS A 62 3.03 -0.96 -7.97
C CYS A 62 3.43 -2.37 -8.41
N VAL A 63 2.53 -3.06 -9.12
CA VAL A 63 2.88 -4.22 -9.93
C VAL A 63 3.17 -3.68 -11.32
N GLY A 64 4.44 -3.69 -11.76
CA GLY A 64 4.83 -2.91 -12.92
C GLY A 64 4.52 -1.44 -12.68
N ASP A 65 3.65 -0.85 -13.49
CA ASP A 65 3.21 0.54 -13.30
C ASP A 65 1.84 0.69 -12.60
N ALA A 66 1.17 -0.42 -12.29
CA ALA A 66 -0.17 -0.38 -11.69
C ALA A 66 -0.09 -0.39 -10.16
N ALA A 67 -0.50 0.71 -9.52
CA ALA A 67 -0.42 0.87 -8.07
C ALA A 67 -1.37 -0.08 -7.34
N PHE A 68 -0.87 -0.79 -6.32
CA PHE A 68 -1.71 -1.68 -5.53
C PHE A 68 -1.80 -1.27 -4.05
N ALA A 69 -0.77 -0.66 -3.48
CA ALA A 69 -0.76 -0.32 -2.05
C ALA A 69 0.16 0.86 -1.76
N TYR A 70 -0.04 1.49 -0.61
CA TYR A 70 0.80 2.59 -0.14
C TYR A 70 0.88 2.60 1.39
N VAL A 71 1.83 3.37 1.92
CA VAL A 71 1.85 3.74 3.34
C VAL A 71 1.84 5.25 3.45
N ASN A 72 1.17 5.79 4.47
CA ASN A 72 1.20 7.21 4.76
C ASN A 72 1.20 7.43 6.28
N ALA A 73 1.99 8.39 6.75
CA ALA A 73 2.11 8.69 8.18
C ALA A 73 1.38 10.00 8.49
N PHE A 74 0.54 9.96 9.52
CA PHE A 74 -0.19 11.12 10.03
C PHE A 74 0.38 11.49 11.41
N THR A 75 -0.32 12.31 12.17
CA THR A 75 0.17 12.76 13.48
C THR A 75 0.25 11.61 14.50
N ALA A 76 -0.74 10.72 14.50
CA ALA A 76 -0.86 9.68 15.53
C ALA A 76 -1.04 8.27 14.97
N HIS A 77 -1.02 8.10 13.66
CA HIS A 77 -1.22 6.79 13.03
C HIS A 77 -0.58 6.71 11.66
N VAL A 78 -0.46 5.48 11.17
CA VAL A 78 -0.04 5.17 9.80
C VAL A 78 -1.20 4.49 9.10
N ASN A 79 -1.47 4.86 7.85
CA ASN A 79 -2.38 4.11 7.00
C ASN A 79 -1.57 3.18 6.09
N VAL A 80 -1.97 1.93 6.04
CA VAL A 80 -1.61 1.00 4.96
C VAL A 80 -2.82 0.99 4.04
N GLY A 81 -2.66 1.51 2.84
CA GLY A 81 -3.78 1.72 1.92
C GLY A 81 -3.71 0.84 0.69
N PHE A 82 -4.89 0.58 0.11
CA PHE A 82 -5.04 -0.30 -1.04
C PHE A 82 -5.86 0.40 -2.10
N PHE A 83 -5.32 0.52 -3.31
CA PHE A 83 -5.98 1.25 -4.40
C PHE A 83 -7.28 0.60 -4.85
N ARG A 84 -7.39 -0.72 -4.73
CA ARG A 84 -8.63 -1.46 -5.04
C ARG A 84 -9.12 -2.24 -3.82
N GLY A 85 -8.92 -1.68 -2.63
CA GLY A 85 -9.27 -2.33 -1.37
C GLY A 85 -10.73 -2.74 -1.24
N ALA A 86 -11.64 -2.01 -1.88
CA ALA A 86 -13.07 -2.34 -1.86
C ALA A 86 -13.38 -3.65 -2.59
N GLU A 87 -12.46 -4.15 -3.40
CA GLU A 87 -12.67 -5.31 -4.27
C GLU A 87 -11.87 -6.54 -3.84
N ILE A 88 -11.17 -6.49 -2.72
CA ILE A 88 -10.42 -7.65 -2.21
C ILE A 88 -11.09 -8.23 -0.97
N ALA A 89 -10.84 -9.51 -0.72
CA ALA A 89 -11.38 -10.19 0.45
C ALA A 89 -10.74 -9.64 1.73
N ASP A 90 -11.58 -9.40 2.74
CA ASP A 90 -11.16 -8.89 4.05
C ASP A 90 -11.83 -9.73 5.15
N PRO A 91 -11.39 -10.98 5.34
CA PRO A 91 -12.10 -11.91 6.24
C PRO A 91 -12.04 -11.52 7.71
N LYS A 92 -11.07 -10.69 8.11
CA LYS A 92 -10.94 -10.22 9.49
C LYS A 92 -11.51 -8.84 9.72
N GLY A 93 -12.06 -8.21 8.68
CA GLY A 93 -12.68 -6.90 8.82
C GLY A 93 -11.72 -5.78 9.19
N LEU A 94 -10.51 -5.79 8.65
CA LEU A 94 -9.50 -4.78 8.98
C LEU A 94 -9.66 -3.48 8.17
N LEU A 95 -10.26 -3.56 6.99
CA LEU A 95 -10.30 -2.43 6.06
C LEU A 95 -11.33 -1.39 6.48
N GLU A 96 -10.94 -0.12 6.38
CA GLU A 96 -11.77 1.05 6.64
C GLU A 96 -11.83 1.92 5.40
N GLY A 97 -12.83 2.78 5.34
CA GLY A 97 -12.97 3.75 4.27
C GLY A 97 -14.30 3.63 3.54
N THR A 98 -14.65 4.68 2.79
CA THR A 98 -15.93 4.80 2.11
C THR A 98 -15.80 5.14 0.63
N GLY A 99 -14.57 5.25 0.12
CA GLY A 99 -14.32 5.52 -1.28
C GLY A 99 -14.82 4.41 -2.19
N LYS A 100 -14.96 4.72 -3.47
CA LYS A 100 -15.45 3.75 -4.44
C LYS A 100 -14.52 2.53 -4.55
N PHE A 101 -13.21 2.74 -4.48
CA PHE A 101 -12.22 1.67 -4.66
C PHE A 101 -11.25 1.57 -3.49
N MET A 102 -10.85 2.68 -2.91
CA MET A 102 -9.77 2.71 -1.92
C MET A 102 -10.26 2.30 -0.53
N ARG A 103 -9.41 1.53 0.16
CA ARG A 103 -9.58 1.18 1.57
C ARG A 103 -8.23 1.24 2.25
N HIS A 104 -8.23 1.31 3.57
CA HIS A 104 -6.98 1.34 4.33
C HIS A 104 -7.14 0.62 5.66
N VAL A 105 -5.99 0.26 6.24
CA VAL A 105 -5.90 -0.22 7.61
C VAL A 105 -5.16 0.86 8.41
N LYS A 106 -5.75 1.31 9.51
CA LYS A 106 -5.17 2.32 10.38
C LYS A 106 -4.34 1.64 11.47
N LEU A 107 -3.06 1.99 11.54
CA LEU A 107 -2.12 1.43 12.51
C LEU A 107 -1.68 2.49 13.50
N ARG A 108 -1.68 2.15 14.79
CA ARG A 108 -1.26 3.03 15.88
C ARG A 108 -0.15 2.36 16.67
N PRO A 109 0.86 3.14 17.14
CA PRO A 109 1.94 2.54 17.95
C PRO A 109 1.48 1.85 19.22
N GLU A 110 0.40 2.36 19.84
CA GLU A 110 -0.12 1.84 21.10
C GLU A 110 -1.12 0.68 20.95
N ARG A 111 -1.38 0.25 19.72
CA ARG A 111 -2.33 -0.84 19.46
C ARG A 111 -1.67 -1.92 18.62
N ASP A 112 -1.91 -3.16 19.01
CA ASP A 112 -1.49 -4.31 18.22
C ASP A 112 -2.37 -4.45 16.97
N VAL A 113 -1.77 -4.87 15.88
CA VAL A 113 -2.49 -5.24 14.66
C VAL A 113 -2.39 -6.74 14.47
N ASP A 114 -3.40 -7.33 13.84
CA ASP A 114 -3.30 -8.71 13.37
C ASP A 114 -2.35 -8.72 12.16
N ALA A 115 -1.06 -8.92 12.45
CA ALA A 115 0.00 -8.83 11.44
C ALA A 115 -0.17 -9.88 10.34
N THR A 116 -0.59 -11.09 10.69
CA THR A 116 -0.82 -12.15 9.71
C THR A 116 -1.95 -11.76 8.75
N ALA A 117 -3.03 -11.22 9.28
CA ALA A 117 -4.16 -10.78 8.46
C ALA A 117 -3.77 -9.61 7.55
N LEU A 118 -2.98 -8.66 8.06
CA LEU A 118 -2.53 -7.52 7.25
C LEU A 118 -1.56 -7.96 6.15
N MET A 119 -0.63 -8.85 6.44
CA MET A 119 0.24 -9.44 5.43
C MET A 119 -0.56 -10.11 4.32
N LYS A 120 -1.61 -10.85 4.72
CA LYS A 120 -2.49 -11.52 3.75
C LYS A 120 -3.23 -10.53 2.87
N LEU A 121 -3.68 -9.41 3.43
CA LEU A 121 -4.32 -8.34 2.64
C LEU A 121 -3.36 -7.77 1.61
N ILE A 122 -2.12 -7.50 2.00
CA ILE A 122 -1.10 -6.96 1.09
C ILE A 122 -0.83 -7.95 -0.04
N GLU A 123 -0.63 -9.22 0.29
CA GLU A 123 -0.42 -10.27 -0.72
C GLU A 123 -1.62 -10.42 -1.66
N THR A 124 -2.83 -10.34 -1.10
CA THR A 124 -4.07 -10.43 -1.87
C THR A 124 -4.18 -9.24 -2.83
N ALA A 125 -3.88 -8.02 -2.35
CA ALA A 125 -3.92 -6.82 -3.17
C ALA A 125 -2.91 -6.89 -4.32
N TYR A 126 -1.70 -7.40 -4.03
CA TYR A 126 -0.68 -7.61 -5.06
C TYR A 126 -1.16 -8.59 -6.13
N ALA A 127 -1.65 -9.76 -5.71
CA ALA A 127 -2.11 -10.80 -6.64
C ALA A 127 -3.30 -10.33 -7.47
N ASP A 128 -4.24 -9.62 -6.84
CA ASP A 128 -5.40 -9.05 -7.52
C ASP A 128 -4.97 -8.06 -8.61
N MET A 129 -4.07 -7.13 -8.27
CA MET A 129 -3.59 -6.15 -9.24
C MET A 129 -2.80 -6.79 -10.37
N LYS A 130 -1.99 -7.82 -10.04
CA LYS A 130 -1.24 -8.56 -11.05
C LYS A 130 -2.17 -9.23 -12.07
N GLY A 131 -3.30 -9.71 -11.63
CA GLY A 131 -4.31 -10.30 -12.51
C GLY A 131 -5.08 -9.30 -13.36
N ARG A 132 -5.11 -8.02 -12.93
CA ARG A 132 -5.84 -6.97 -13.65
C ARG A 132 -5.04 -6.27 -14.75
N ARG A 133 -3.72 -6.28 -14.61
CA ARG A 133 -2.85 -5.52 -15.52
C ARG A 133 -2.49 -6.24 -16.80
#